data_c32edf9b51bc0e771fff964cc1d4e4f2
#
_entry.id   c32edf9b51bc0e771fff964cc1d4e4f2
#
_cell.length_a   1.000
_cell.length_b   1.000
_cell.length_c   1.000
_cell.angle_alpha   90.00
_cell.angle_beta   90.00
_cell.angle_gamma   90.00
#
_symmetry.space_group_name_H-M   'P 1'
#
loop_
_entity.id
_entity.type
_entity.pdbx_description
1 polymer ?
#
loop_
_entity_poly.entity_id
_entity_poly.type
_entity_poly.pdbx_seq_one_letter_code
_entity_poly.pdbx_strand_id
1 'polypeptide(L)'
;MTLNGGPTSNETSLITRTAQGSPTDFQVTEDKVTTKTAELYYVRGWYKYNFSPRFFAYTGADWLANRFAGIDSRFLIAAGAGNTWKHTDGFKFDTFYSFTYTFQDDVVENPFVKTDFPGIRFGYNLEARLSGTTELQSTLIGDLNLDNSDDVRFDWYNALPVSISETLQLKPAIQLLWLNQPSLSSVPLVDGAGVPTGDTVTTPLEKLDTIFTLALVVKLGPKAE
;
A
#
# COMPACT_ATOMS: atom_id res chain seq x y z
N MET A 1 -21.15 -4.72 -3.45
CA MET A 1 -20.41 -3.48 -3.17
C MET A 1 -19.40 -3.80 -2.09
N THR A 2 -18.16 -3.42 -2.29
CA THR A 2 -17.08 -3.61 -1.29
C THR A 2 -16.47 -2.24 -1.00
N LEU A 3 -16.30 -1.91 0.27
CA LEU A 3 -15.62 -0.71 0.72
C LEU A 3 -14.50 -1.12 1.67
N ASN A 4 -13.28 -0.69 1.38
CA ASN A 4 -12.10 -0.89 2.21
C ASN A 4 -11.41 0.45 2.45
N GLY A 5 -10.84 0.62 3.62
CA GLY A 5 -10.05 1.81 3.93
C GLY A 5 -9.41 1.69 5.29
N GLY A 6 -8.34 2.41 5.48
CA GLY A 6 -7.67 2.48 6.77
C GLY A 6 -6.46 3.38 6.79
N PRO A 7 -6.12 3.92 7.95
CA PRO A 7 -4.85 4.57 8.18
C PRO A 7 -3.80 3.52 8.59
N THR A 8 -2.58 3.71 8.13
CA THR A 8 -1.38 3.05 8.65
C THR A 8 -0.35 4.11 8.95
N SER A 9 0.11 4.17 10.19
CA SER A 9 1.12 5.13 10.63
C SER A 9 2.12 4.42 11.53
N ASN A 10 3.41 4.62 11.26
CA ASN A 10 4.50 4.14 12.10
C ASN A 10 5.30 5.31 12.65
N GLU A 11 5.64 5.22 13.93
CA GLU A 11 6.51 6.17 14.60
C GLU A 11 7.69 5.41 15.23
N THR A 12 8.89 5.95 15.05
CA THR A 12 10.10 5.45 15.71
C THR A 12 10.57 6.47 16.72
N SER A 13 10.75 6.02 17.96
CA SER A 13 11.30 6.85 19.02
C SER A 13 12.74 6.44 19.32
N LEU A 14 13.66 7.38 19.16
CA LEU A 14 15.05 7.24 19.63
C LEU A 14 15.15 7.86 21.03
N ILE A 15 15.55 7.05 22.01
CA ILE A 15 15.79 7.51 23.37
C ILE A 15 17.31 7.53 23.59
N THR A 16 17.86 8.71 23.77
CA THR A 16 19.27 8.89 24.12
C THR A 16 19.36 9.24 25.60
N ARG A 17 20.14 8.46 26.36
CA ARG A 17 20.39 8.70 27.77
C ARG A 17 21.84 9.13 27.96
N THR A 18 22.05 10.27 28.62
CA THR A 18 23.35 10.78 28.98
C THR A 18 23.43 10.97 30.49
N ALA A 19 24.52 10.50 31.08
CA ALA A 19 24.79 10.71 32.49
C ALA A 19 25.90 11.77 32.66
N GLN A 20 25.68 12.78 33.51
CA GLN A 20 26.63 13.83 33.85
C GLN A 20 26.93 13.80 35.36
N GLY A 21 28.19 13.79 35.73
CA GLY A 21 28.64 13.79 37.14
C GLY A 21 29.80 12.82 37.38
N SER A 22 29.97 12.38 38.65
CA SER A 22 30.95 11.37 39.04
C SER A 22 30.28 9.99 39.13
N PRO A 23 31.06 8.87 39.18
CA PRO A 23 30.48 7.51 39.31
C PRO A 23 29.61 7.30 40.54
N THR A 24 29.74 8.14 41.56
CA THR A 24 28.97 8.07 42.83
C THR A 24 27.91 9.17 42.96
N ASP A 25 27.97 10.20 42.09
CA ASP A 25 27.00 11.32 42.09
C ASP A 25 26.83 11.81 40.64
N PHE A 26 25.75 11.37 40.00
CA PHE A 26 25.45 11.69 38.60
C PHE A 26 23.98 12.00 38.39
N GLN A 27 23.69 12.82 37.39
CA GLN A 27 22.36 13.07 36.89
C GLN A 27 22.18 12.43 35.50
N VAL A 28 21.07 11.76 35.28
CA VAL A 28 20.73 11.19 33.99
C VAL A 28 19.74 12.10 33.29
N THR A 29 20.08 12.52 32.08
CA THR A 29 19.18 13.22 31.16
C THR A 29 18.72 12.24 30.08
N GLU A 30 17.42 12.20 29.82
CA GLU A 30 16.82 11.40 28.80
C GLU A 30 16.20 12.33 27.73
N ASP A 31 16.74 12.27 26.52
CA ASP A 31 16.19 12.95 25.35
C ASP A 31 15.43 11.93 24.48
N LYS A 32 14.14 12.21 24.22
CA LYS A 32 13.29 11.40 23.36
C LYS A 32 12.95 12.17 22.11
N VAL A 33 13.42 11.67 20.97
CA VAL A 33 13.05 12.16 19.64
C VAL A 33 12.12 11.13 18.99
N THR A 34 10.89 11.54 18.76
CA THR A 34 9.90 10.70 18.03
C THR A 34 9.79 11.21 16.60
N THR A 35 10.05 10.32 15.65
CA THR A 35 9.95 10.63 14.21
C THR A 35 8.94 9.71 13.58
N LYS A 36 7.99 10.28 12.83
CA LYS A 36 7.08 9.51 12.00
C LYS A 36 7.89 8.91 10.84
N THR A 37 7.79 7.60 10.62
CA THR A 37 8.57 6.87 9.62
C THR A 37 7.73 6.29 8.49
N ALA A 38 6.40 6.23 8.66
CA ALA A 38 5.46 5.84 7.62
C ALA A 38 4.08 6.46 7.87
N GLU A 39 3.40 6.82 6.81
CA GLU A 39 2.04 7.35 6.84
C GLU A 39 1.33 7.00 5.54
N LEU A 40 0.34 6.13 5.63
CA LEU A 40 -0.49 5.69 4.50
C LEU A 40 -1.95 5.81 4.89
N TYR A 41 -2.71 6.54 4.09
CA TYR A 41 -4.16 6.58 4.14
C TYR A 41 -4.72 6.08 2.82
N TYR A 42 -5.74 5.24 2.87
CA TYR A 42 -6.42 4.81 1.65
C TYR A 42 -7.91 4.55 1.90
N VAL A 43 -8.68 4.81 0.86
CA VAL A 43 -10.10 4.43 0.77
C VAL A 43 -10.33 3.87 -0.62
N ARG A 44 -10.96 2.70 -0.70
CA ARG A 44 -11.25 2.01 -1.96
C ARG A 44 -12.69 1.52 -1.95
N GLY A 45 -13.43 1.83 -2.99
CA GLY A 45 -14.80 1.39 -3.18
C GLY A 45 -15.02 0.75 -4.56
N TRP A 46 -15.64 -0.45 -4.58
CA TRP A 46 -15.90 -1.21 -5.80
C TRP A 46 -17.33 -1.70 -5.86
N TYR A 47 -17.89 -1.62 -7.05
CA TYR A 47 -19.15 -2.25 -7.41
C TYR A 47 -18.93 -3.26 -8.53
N LYS A 48 -19.30 -4.52 -8.29
CA LYS A 48 -19.19 -5.63 -9.24
C LYS A 48 -20.59 -6.08 -9.64
N TYR A 49 -20.84 -6.21 -10.93
CA TYR A 49 -22.07 -6.77 -11.49
C TYR A 49 -21.75 -8.03 -12.31
N ASN A 50 -22.32 -9.18 -11.92
CA ASN A 50 -22.10 -10.44 -12.60
C ASN A 50 -23.14 -10.62 -13.70
N PHE A 51 -22.73 -10.63 -14.97
CA PHE A 51 -23.58 -10.96 -16.11
C PHE A 51 -23.81 -12.46 -16.23
N SER A 52 -22.84 -13.24 -15.80
CA SER A 52 -22.87 -14.70 -15.80
C SER A 52 -21.95 -15.24 -14.69
N PRO A 53 -21.95 -16.55 -14.42
CA PRO A 53 -21.00 -17.16 -13.49
C PRO A 53 -19.53 -16.96 -13.85
N ARG A 54 -19.22 -16.58 -15.09
CA ARG A 54 -17.86 -16.44 -15.61
C ARG A 54 -17.46 -15.01 -15.96
N PHE A 55 -18.43 -14.11 -16.15
CA PHE A 55 -18.15 -12.74 -16.59
C PHE A 55 -18.80 -11.72 -15.69
N PHE A 56 -18.05 -10.67 -15.35
CA PHE A 56 -18.53 -9.53 -14.60
C PHE A 56 -18.03 -8.22 -15.19
N ALA A 57 -18.80 -7.15 -14.97
CA ALA A 57 -18.30 -5.78 -15.07
C ALA A 57 -18.05 -5.23 -13.67
N TYR A 58 -17.18 -4.25 -13.59
CA TYR A 58 -16.97 -3.52 -12.35
C TYR A 58 -16.63 -2.06 -12.61
N THR A 59 -16.92 -1.24 -11.60
CA THR A 59 -16.49 0.15 -11.54
C THR A 59 -16.11 0.47 -10.11
N GLY A 60 -15.24 1.42 -9.92
CA GLY A 60 -14.84 1.81 -8.59
C GLY A 60 -13.94 3.03 -8.57
N ALA A 61 -13.62 3.44 -7.36
CA ALA A 61 -12.69 4.53 -7.09
C ALA A 61 -11.76 4.17 -5.94
N ASP A 62 -10.53 4.62 -6.05
CA ASP A 62 -9.48 4.51 -5.05
C ASP A 62 -8.99 5.91 -4.70
N TRP A 63 -8.81 6.17 -3.42
CA TRP A 63 -8.06 7.32 -2.94
C TRP A 63 -6.92 6.86 -2.04
N LEU A 64 -5.75 7.47 -2.22
CA LEU A 64 -4.54 7.14 -1.47
C LEU A 64 -3.75 8.41 -1.20
N ALA A 65 -3.21 8.52 0.02
CA ALA A 65 -2.18 9.49 0.40
C ALA A 65 -1.03 8.75 1.09
N ASN A 66 0.20 8.93 0.60
CA ASN A 66 1.42 8.33 1.14
C ASN A 66 2.60 9.28 0.93
N ARG A 67 2.75 10.22 1.85
CA ARG A 67 3.80 11.26 1.76
C ARG A 67 5.21 10.70 1.78
N PHE A 68 5.43 9.56 2.42
CA PHE A 68 6.74 8.90 2.43
C PHE A 68 7.09 8.26 1.08
N ALA A 69 6.07 7.86 0.30
CA ALA A 69 6.23 7.46 -1.09
C ALA A 69 6.15 8.66 -2.08
N GLY A 70 6.17 9.90 -1.56
CA GLY A 70 6.13 11.11 -2.36
C GLY A 70 4.75 11.47 -2.92
N ILE A 71 3.66 10.80 -2.48
CA ILE A 71 2.30 11.02 -2.96
C ILE A 71 1.52 11.80 -1.91
N ASP A 72 1.18 13.07 -2.18
CA ASP A 72 0.32 13.86 -1.31
C ASP A 72 -1.14 13.42 -1.43
N SER A 73 -1.62 13.21 -2.66
CA SER A 73 -2.96 12.70 -2.94
C SER A 73 -2.98 11.98 -4.29
N ARG A 74 -3.64 10.82 -4.35
CA ARG A 74 -3.94 10.13 -5.61
C ARG A 74 -5.38 9.66 -5.59
N PHE A 75 -6.16 10.11 -6.55
CA PHE A 75 -7.52 9.65 -6.78
C PHE A 75 -7.57 8.93 -8.12
N LEU A 76 -8.12 7.71 -8.14
CA LEU A 76 -8.23 6.89 -9.34
C LEU A 76 -9.68 6.40 -9.48
N ILE A 77 -10.23 6.56 -10.67
CA ILE A 77 -11.49 5.93 -11.07
C ILE A 77 -11.21 4.82 -12.06
N ALA A 78 -11.98 3.74 -12.02
CA ALA A 78 -11.84 2.61 -12.92
C ALA A 78 -13.19 2.08 -13.37
N ALA A 79 -13.27 1.66 -14.63
CA ALA A 79 -14.40 0.94 -15.17
C ALA A 79 -13.91 -0.16 -16.13
N GLY A 80 -14.40 -1.38 -15.94
CA GLY A 80 -13.90 -2.51 -16.70
C GLY A 80 -14.69 -3.78 -16.52
N ALA A 81 -14.06 -4.87 -16.90
CA ALA A 81 -14.65 -6.21 -16.89
C ALA A 81 -13.66 -7.22 -16.30
N GLY A 82 -14.13 -8.41 -16.03
CA GLY A 82 -13.28 -9.50 -15.57
C GLY A 82 -13.92 -10.85 -15.78
N ASN A 83 -13.10 -11.87 -15.56
CA ASN A 83 -13.47 -13.26 -15.71
C ASN A 83 -13.29 -14.00 -14.38
N THR A 84 -14.29 -14.77 -14.00
CA THR A 84 -14.21 -15.78 -12.97
C THR A 84 -13.85 -17.12 -13.62
N TRP A 85 -12.61 -17.55 -13.46
CA TRP A 85 -12.11 -18.79 -14.05
C TRP A 85 -12.53 -20.01 -13.24
N LYS A 86 -12.51 -19.86 -11.92
CA LYS A 86 -12.91 -20.91 -10.99
C LYS A 86 -13.52 -20.30 -9.73
N HIS A 87 -14.63 -20.87 -9.30
CA HIS A 87 -15.30 -20.47 -8.08
C HIS A 87 -15.87 -21.72 -7.39
N THR A 88 -15.12 -22.23 -6.42
CA THR A 88 -15.51 -23.37 -5.58
C THR A 88 -15.27 -22.98 -4.12
N ASP A 89 -15.77 -23.77 -3.18
CA ASP A 89 -15.58 -23.52 -1.73
C ASP A 89 -14.12 -23.46 -1.29
N GLY A 90 -13.21 -24.12 -2.02
CA GLY A 90 -11.79 -24.18 -1.69
C GLY A 90 -10.88 -23.40 -2.63
N PHE A 91 -11.40 -22.85 -3.74
CA PHE A 91 -10.56 -22.16 -4.70
C PHE A 91 -11.37 -21.14 -5.50
N LYS A 92 -10.94 -19.87 -5.51
CA LYS A 92 -11.50 -18.81 -6.32
C LYS A 92 -10.39 -18.11 -7.08
N PHE A 93 -10.59 -17.91 -8.37
CA PHE A 93 -9.64 -17.20 -9.22
C PHE A 93 -10.38 -16.32 -10.21
N ASP A 94 -10.19 -15.01 -10.05
CA ASP A 94 -10.72 -13.96 -10.92
C ASP A 94 -9.57 -13.21 -11.57
N THR A 95 -9.73 -12.82 -12.84
CA THR A 95 -8.88 -11.81 -13.50
C THR A 95 -9.73 -10.62 -13.89
N PHE A 96 -9.12 -9.42 -13.92
CA PHE A 96 -9.83 -8.19 -14.26
C PHE A 96 -8.94 -7.24 -15.07
N TYR A 97 -9.60 -6.40 -15.85
CA TYR A 97 -8.99 -5.36 -16.68
C TYR A 97 -9.94 -4.17 -16.79
N SER A 98 -9.40 -2.97 -16.80
CA SER A 98 -10.20 -1.74 -16.88
C SER A 98 -9.43 -0.61 -17.53
N PHE A 99 -10.18 0.37 -18.01
CA PHE A 99 -9.69 1.72 -18.20
C PHE A 99 -9.72 2.45 -16.88
N THR A 100 -8.71 3.28 -16.66
CA THR A 100 -8.59 4.11 -15.46
C THR A 100 -8.37 5.56 -15.84
N TYR A 101 -8.72 6.46 -14.93
CA TYR A 101 -8.28 7.84 -14.96
C TYR A 101 -7.76 8.20 -13.58
N THR A 102 -6.54 8.71 -13.52
CA THR A 102 -5.82 9.02 -12.28
C THR A 102 -5.63 10.52 -12.20
N PHE A 103 -5.87 11.08 -11.00
CA PHE A 103 -5.49 12.41 -10.57
C PHE A 103 -4.48 12.23 -9.44
N GLN A 104 -3.29 12.81 -9.58
CA GLN A 104 -2.21 12.64 -8.60
C GLN A 104 -1.52 13.95 -8.33
N ASP A 105 -1.37 14.28 -7.05
CA ASP A 105 -0.54 15.36 -6.56
C ASP A 105 0.64 14.75 -5.80
N ASP A 106 1.84 15.13 -6.18
CA ASP A 106 3.08 14.69 -5.52
C ASP A 106 3.53 15.72 -4.48
N VAL A 107 4.21 15.24 -3.41
CA VAL A 107 4.79 16.08 -2.37
C VAL A 107 5.85 17.04 -2.95
N VAL A 108 6.60 16.54 -3.94
CA VAL A 108 7.57 17.33 -4.72
C VAL A 108 7.10 17.34 -6.17
N GLU A 109 6.67 18.49 -6.65
CA GLU A 109 6.18 18.64 -8.02
C GLU A 109 7.28 18.30 -9.03
N ASN A 110 6.89 17.49 -10.03
CA ASN A 110 7.72 17.22 -11.20
C ASN A 110 7.11 17.91 -12.43
N PRO A 111 7.68 19.03 -12.92
CA PRO A 111 7.10 19.78 -14.02
C PRO A 111 7.10 19.04 -15.38
N PHE A 112 7.77 17.90 -15.44
CA PHE A 112 7.86 17.06 -16.65
C PHE A 112 6.84 15.91 -16.66
N VAL A 113 6.07 15.73 -15.59
CA VAL A 113 5.09 14.66 -15.45
C VAL A 113 3.70 15.26 -15.28
N LYS A 114 2.72 14.73 -16.03
CA LYS A 114 1.32 15.13 -15.85
C LYS A 114 0.76 14.61 -14.54
N THR A 115 -0.03 15.42 -13.89
CA THR A 115 -0.71 15.10 -12.63
C THR A 115 -2.00 14.31 -12.84
N ASP A 116 -2.56 14.37 -14.06
CA ASP A 116 -3.76 13.63 -14.44
C ASP A 116 -3.53 12.88 -15.76
N PHE A 117 -3.95 11.62 -15.82
CA PHE A 117 -3.71 10.78 -16.97
C PHE A 117 -4.69 9.61 -17.08
N PRO A 118 -5.01 9.19 -18.33
CA PRO A 118 -5.69 7.93 -18.60
C PRO A 118 -4.75 6.74 -18.40
N GLY A 119 -5.30 5.60 -18.04
CA GLY A 119 -4.51 4.39 -17.82
C GLY A 119 -5.25 3.10 -18.14
N ILE A 120 -4.52 2.00 -18.05
CA ILE A 120 -5.05 0.64 -18.10
C ILE A 120 -4.66 -0.06 -16.81
N ARG A 121 -5.64 -0.70 -16.17
CA ARG A 121 -5.43 -1.57 -15.02
C ARG A 121 -5.72 -3.01 -15.40
N PHE A 122 -4.88 -3.92 -14.94
CA PHE A 122 -5.11 -5.37 -15.01
C PHE A 122 -4.72 -6.02 -13.69
N GLY A 123 -5.26 -7.19 -13.43
CA GLY A 123 -4.89 -7.91 -12.24
C GLY A 123 -5.63 -9.22 -12.05
N TYR A 124 -5.36 -9.83 -10.89
CA TYR A 124 -6.07 -11.03 -10.46
C TYR A 124 -6.38 -10.98 -8.96
N ASN A 125 -7.39 -11.76 -8.57
CA ASN A 125 -7.65 -12.15 -7.19
C ASN A 125 -7.65 -13.68 -7.12
N LEU A 126 -6.89 -14.22 -6.18
CA LEU A 126 -6.78 -15.64 -5.88
C LEU A 126 -7.10 -15.86 -4.40
N GLU A 127 -8.02 -16.77 -4.14
CA GLU A 127 -8.26 -17.34 -2.82
C GLU A 127 -8.16 -18.86 -2.93
N ALA A 128 -7.32 -19.48 -2.13
CA ALA A 128 -7.13 -20.92 -2.12
C ALA A 128 -7.09 -21.46 -0.69
N ARG A 129 -7.95 -22.44 -0.38
CA ARG A 129 -7.91 -23.15 0.90
C ARG A 129 -6.77 -24.17 0.85
N LEU A 130 -5.75 -23.96 1.68
CA LEU A 130 -4.59 -24.86 1.78
C LEU A 130 -4.84 -26.00 2.77
N SER A 131 -5.64 -25.74 3.82
CA SER A 131 -6.01 -26.73 4.82
C SER A 131 -7.38 -26.39 5.43
N GLY A 132 -7.82 -27.15 6.43
CA GLY A 132 -9.05 -26.84 7.18
C GLY A 132 -9.03 -25.49 7.91
N THR A 133 -7.84 -24.96 8.21
CA THR A 133 -7.65 -23.72 8.99
C THR A 133 -6.90 -22.64 8.25
N THR A 134 -6.24 -22.96 7.14
CA THR A 134 -5.32 -22.05 6.44
C THR A 134 -5.79 -21.75 5.03
N GLU A 135 -5.80 -20.49 4.65
CA GLU A 135 -6.12 -20.00 3.31
C GLU A 135 -4.92 -19.21 2.77
N LEU A 136 -4.77 -19.20 1.44
CA LEU A 136 -3.92 -18.27 0.71
C LEU A 136 -4.80 -17.23 0.06
N GLN A 137 -4.47 -15.96 0.24
CA GLN A 137 -5.06 -14.84 -0.47
C GLN A 137 -3.97 -14.12 -1.24
N SER A 138 -4.14 -13.94 -2.55
CA SER A 138 -3.20 -13.22 -3.39
C SER A 138 -3.94 -12.30 -4.33
N THR A 139 -3.53 -11.02 -4.37
CA THR A 139 -4.06 -10.02 -5.30
C THR A 139 -2.89 -9.33 -5.96
N LEU A 140 -2.91 -9.26 -7.29
CA LEU A 140 -2.00 -8.45 -8.07
C LEU A 140 -2.81 -7.40 -8.82
N ILE A 141 -2.35 -6.15 -8.76
CA ILE A 141 -2.84 -5.03 -9.56
C ILE A 141 -1.65 -4.46 -10.31
N GLY A 142 -1.78 -4.32 -11.63
CA GLY A 142 -0.85 -3.61 -12.48
C GLY A 142 -1.53 -2.43 -13.13
N ASP A 143 -0.94 -1.25 -13.03
CA ASP A 143 -1.40 -0.01 -13.65
C ASP A 143 -0.38 0.48 -14.66
N LEU A 144 -0.83 0.85 -15.85
CA LEU A 144 -0.05 1.44 -16.92
C LEU A 144 -0.61 2.83 -17.23
N ASN A 145 0.24 3.84 -17.18
CA ASN A 145 -0.08 5.19 -17.62
C ASN A 145 0.00 5.27 -19.16
N LEU A 146 -1.10 5.68 -19.81
CA LEU A 146 -1.15 5.78 -21.28
C LEU A 146 -0.47 7.03 -21.84
N ASP A 147 -0.28 8.06 -21.00
CA ASP A 147 0.45 9.27 -21.37
C ASP A 147 1.97 9.12 -21.21
N ASN A 148 2.39 8.15 -20.38
CA ASN A 148 3.78 7.87 -20.11
C ASN A 148 3.98 6.37 -19.91
N SER A 149 4.41 5.67 -20.95
CA SER A 149 4.59 4.20 -20.93
C SER A 149 5.66 3.70 -19.96
N ASP A 150 6.52 4.57 -19.46
CA ASP A 150 7.52 4.24 -18.45
C ASP A 150 6.92 4.26 -17.02
N ASP A 151 5.75 4.90 -16.82
CA ASP A 151 5.05 4.88 -15.54
C ASP A 151 4.19 3.62 -15.41
N VAL A 152 4.85 2.55 -15.01
CA VAL A 152 4.24 1.24 -14.72
C VAL A 152 4.32 1.00 -13.22
N ARG A 153 3.23 0.49 -12.65
CA ARG A 153 3.06 0.29 -11.21
C ARG A 153 2.50 -1.10 -10.93
N PHE A 154 3.01 -1.75 -9.88
CA PHE A 154 2.48 -3.02 -9.40
C PHE A 154 2.22 -2.94 -7.90
N ASP A 155 1.07 -3.46 -7.49
CA ASP A 155 0.70 -3.73 -6.10
C ASP A 155 0.41 -5.23 -5.98
N TRP A 156 1.30 -5.96 -5.29
CA TRP A 156 1.14 -7.39 -5.10
C TRP A 156 1.00 -7.71 -3.61
N TYR A 157 -0.22 -8.00 -3.22
CA TYR A 157 -0.60 -8.34 -1.86
C TYR A 157 -0.76 -9.86 -1.72
N ASN A 158 -0.12 -10.44 -0.71
CA ASN A 158 -0.23 -11.86 -0.36
C ASN A 158 -0.48 -11.99 1.14
N ALA A 159 -1.45 -12.81 1.53
CA ALA A 159 -1.75 -13.08 2.92
C ALA A 159 -1.99 -14.58 3.13
N LEU A 160 -1.71 -15.03 4.34
CA LEU A 160 -1.92 -16.40 4.78
C LEU A 160 -2.80 -16.42 6.04
N PRO A 161 -4.11 -16.21 5.92
CA PRO A 161 -5.02 -16.27 7.05
C PRO A 161 -5.04 -17.66 7.67
N VAL A 162 -4.77 -17.77 8.99
CA VAL A 162 -4.80 -19.00 9.78
C VAL A 162 -5.85 -18.86 10.87
N SER A 163 -6.91 -19.68 10.81
CA SER A 163 -7.95 -19.70 11.83
C SER A 163 -7.42 -20.39 13.09
N ILE A 164 -7.33 -19.65 14.20
CA ILE A 164 -6.96 -20.16 15.53
C ILE A 164 -8.20 -20.74 16.22
N SER A 165 -9.36 -20.11 16.00
CA SER A 165 -10.67 -20.57 16.44
C SER A 165 -11.73 -20.19 15.42
N GLU A 166 -13.01 -20.49 15.70
CA GLU A 166 -14.13 -20.09 14.84
C GLU A 166 -14.25 -18.56 14.69
N THR A 167 -13.84 -17.81 15.72
CA THR A 167 -13.96 -16.36 15.78
C THR A 167 -12.64 -15.61 15.66
N LEU A 168 -11.50 -16.31 15.78
CA LEU A 168 -10.18 -15.70 15.81
C LEU A 168 -9.29 -16.21 14.70
N GLN A 169 -8.70 -15.30 13.95
CA GLN A 169 -7.80 -15.62 12.83
C GLN A 169 -6.54 -14.75 12.91
N LEU A 170 -5.38 -15.36 12.77
CA LEU A 170 -4.10 -14.68 12.55
C LEU A 170 -3.88 -14.52 11.05
N LYS A 171 -3.56 -13.29 10.60
CA LYS A 171 -3.38 -12.98 9.20
C LYS A 171 -2.03 -12.30 8.95
N PRO A 172 -0.93 -13.06 8.80
CA PRO A 172 0.30 -12.52 8.23
C PRO A 172 0.08 -12.15 6.76
N ALA A 173 0.66 -11.03 6.34
CA ALA A 173 0.61 -10.57 4.97
C ALA A 173 1.90 -9.85 4.58
N ILE A 174 2.22 -9.92 3.29
CA ILE A 174 3.26 -9.13 2.63
C ILE A 174 2.63 -8.41 1.44
N GLN A 175 2.94 -7.12 1.31
CA GLN A 175 2.58 -6.31 0.16
C GLN A 175 3.85 -5.73 -0.45
N LEU A 176 3.99 -5.86 -1.76
CA LEU A 176 5.06 -5.31 -2.55
C LEU A 176 4.48 -4.23 -3.47
N LEU A 177 4.92 -2.99 -3.29
CA LEU A 177 4.54 -1.86 -4.11
C LEU A 177 5.73 -1.48 -4.99
N TRP A 178 5.60 -1.65 -6.28
CA TRP A 178 6.67 -1.33 -7.22
C TRP A 178 6.23 -0.25 -8.20
N LEU A 179 7.08 0.78 -8.36
CA LEU A 179 6.88 1.89 -9.28
C LEU A 179 8.12 2.04 -10.16
N ASN A 180 7.97 1.97 -11.48
CA ASN A 180 9.10 2.18 -12.37
C ASN A 180 9.58 3.64 -12.37
N GLN A 181 8.65 4.59 -12.22
CA GLN A 181 8.93 6.01 -12.03
C GLN A 181 8.41 6.47 -10.66
N PRO A 182 9.21 6.34 -9.58
CA PRO A 182 8.83 6.82 -8.27
C PRO A 182 8.82 8.34 -8.22
N SER A 183 8.02 8.89 -7.31
CA SER A 183 7.98 10.34 -7.04
C SER A 183 9.34 10.87 -6.59
N LEU A 184 9.53 12.18 -6.70
CA LEU A 184 10.76 12.85 -6.29
C LEU A 184 10.75 13.16 -4.79
N SER A 185 11.95 13.17 -4.20
CA SER A 185 12.21 13.64 -2.84
C SER A 185 13.20 14.79 -2.87
N SER A 186 13.01 15.77 -2.00
CA SER A 186 13.94 16.86 -1.80
C SER A 186 14.93 16.50 -0.67
N VAL A 187 16.22 16.50 -0.97
CA VAL A 187 17.29 16.13 -0.04
C VAL A 187 18.17 17.34 0.20
N PRO A 188 18.49 17.72 1.48
CA PRO A 188 19.42 18.78 1.78
C PRO A 188 20.81 18.49 1.21
N LEU A 189 21.41 19.49 0.57
CA LEU A 189 22.79 19.40 0.09
C LEU A 189 23.77 19.71 1.22
N VAL A 190 24.78 18.86 1.38
CA VAL A 190 25.88 19.09 2.32
C VAL A 190 27.18 19.30 1.54
N ASP A 191 28.10 20.08 2.11
CA ASP A 191 29.44 20.26 1.55
C ASP A 191 30.35 19.03 1.81
N GLY A 192 31.60 19.08 1.36
CA GLY A 192 32.58 18.01 1.54
C GLY A 192 32.97 17.73 3.00
N ALA A 193 32.59 18.59 3.93
CA ALA A 193 32.79 18.43 5.38
C ALA A 193 31.49 17.92 6.08
N GLY A 194 30.38 17.69 5.33
CA GLY A 194 29.09 17.25 5.86
C GLY A 194 28.25 18.39 6.46
N VAL A 195 28.58 19.65 6.19
CA VAL A 195 27.83 20.82 6.70
C VAL A 195 26.73 21.16 5.68
N PRO A 196 25.46 21.38 6.11
CA PRO A 196 24.38 21.79 5.20
C PRO A 196 24.71 23.12 4.51
N THR A 197 24.59 23.14 3.16
CA THR A 197 24.83 24.36 2.36
C THR A 197 23.61 25.31 2.36
N GLY A 198 22.46 24.85 2.79
CA GLY A 198 21.17 25.55 2.68
C GLY A 198 20.41 25.27 1.37
N ASP A 199 21.05 24.59 0.42
CA ASP A 199 20.45 24.18 -0.84
C ASP A 199 19.82 22.77 -0.73
N THR A 200 18.92 22.45 -1.67
CA THR A 200 18.32 21.11 -1.79
C THR A 200 18.49 20.58 -3.21
N VAL A 201 18.60 19.27 -3.34
CA VAL A 201 18.57 18.56 -4.63
C VAL A 201 17.39 17.62 -4.67
N THR A 202 16.80 17.42 -5.84
CA THR A 202 15.73 16.44 -6.04
C THR A 202 16.30 15.12 -6.52
N THR A 203 15.87 14.02 -5.91
CA THR A 203 16.26 12.66 -6.29
C THR A 203 15.02 11.76 -6.28
N PRO A 204 14.93 10.76 -7.18
CA PRO A 204 13.83 9.81 -7.13
C PRO A 204 13.89 8.96 -5.86
N LEU A 205 12.70 8.64 -5.32
CA LEU A 205 12.54 7.68 -4.23
C LEU A 205 12.83 6.25 -4.69
N GLU A 206 12.86 5.32 -3.75
CA GLU A 206 13.03 3.89 -4.05
C GLU A 206 11.85 3.37 -4.89
N LYS A 207 12.17 2.42 -5.80
CA LYS A 207 11.17 1.82 -6.70
C LYS A 207 10.30 0.76 -6.03
N LEU A 208 10.78 0.16 -4.97
CA LEU A 208 10.13 -0.97 -4.30
C LEU A 208 9.93 -0.69 -2.82
N ASP A 209 8.66 -0.66 -2.41
CA ASP A 209 8.28 -0.66 -1.00
C ASP A 209 7.77 -2.04 -0.60
N THR A 210 8.18 -2.50 0.59
CA THR A 210 7.76 -3.78 1.16
C THR A 210 7.07 -3.54 2.49
N ILE A 211 5.82 -3.99 2.60
CA ILE A 211 5.01 -3.84 3.82
C ILE A 211 4.70 -5.22 4.39
N PHE A 212 5.15 -5.48 5.62
CA PHE A 212 4.75 -6.65 6.39
C PHE A 212 3.63 -6.28 7.35
N THR A 213 2.58 -7.09 7.38
CA THR A 213 1.46 -6.92 8.30
C THR A 213 1.21 -8.23 9.04
N LEU A 214 1.02 -8.14 10.34
CA LEU A 214 0.51 -9.24 11.17
C LEU A 214 -0.77 -8.75 11.86
N ALA A 215 -1.92 -9.23 11.40
CA ALA A 215 -3.21 -8.83 11.95
C ALA A 215 -3.85 -9.97 12.74
N LEU A 216 -4.47 -9.62 13.87
CA LEU A 216 -5.38 -10.48 14.57
C LEU A 216 -6.81 -10.08 14.17
N VAL A 217 -7.50 -10.98 13.48
CA VAL A 217 -8.84 -10.73 12.96
C VAL A 217 -9.88 -11.41 13.84
N VAL A 218 -10.83 -10.62 14.35
CA VAL A 218 -11.98 -11.14 15.08
C VAL A 218 -13.19 -11.17 14.14
N LYS A 219 -13.73 -12.35 13.89
CA LYS A 219 -14.92 -12.55 13.06
C LYS A 219 -16.15 -12.35 13.94
N LEU A 220 -16.88 -11.25 13.71
CA LEU A 220 -18.12 -10.93 14.38
C LEU A 220 -19.28 -11.28 13.42
N GLY A 221 -20.03 -12.35 13.70
CA GLY A 221 -21.17 -12.73 12.89
C GLY A 221 -21.84 -14.00 13.38
N PRO A 222 -23.11 -14.24 13.05
CA PRO A 222 -23.76 -15.51 13.33
C PRO A 222 -23.05 -16.63 12.56
N LYS A 223 -22.95 -17.83 13.17
CA LYS A 223 -22.50 -19.04 12.47
C LYS A 223 -23.34 -19.18 11.21
N ALA A 224 -22.71 -19.27 10.03
CA ALA A 224 -23.38 -19.85 8.88
C ALA A 224 -23.64 -21.32 9.20
N GLU A 225 -24.92 -21.67 9.39
CA GLU A 225 -25.38 -23.06 9.49
C GLU A 225 -25.16 -23.80 8.18
#